data_fd2031f2ec51b51dadc63422789eeee2
#
_entry.id   fd2031f2ec51b51dadc63422789eeee2
#
_cell.length_a   1.000
_cell.length_b   1.000
_cell.length_c   1.000
_cell.angle_alpha   90.00
_cell.angle_beta   90.00
_cell.angle_gamma   90.00
#
_symmetry.space_group_name_H-M   'P 1'
#
loop_
_entity.id
_entity.type
_entity.pdbx_description
1 polymer ?
#
loop_
_entity_poly.entity_id
_entity_poly.type
_entity_poly.pdbx_seq_one_letter_code
_entity_poly.pdbx_strand_id
1 'polypeptide(L)'
;MTIQQLIAIVRDASGLMVTDGFDIEQKDGCENIVTSSDVAVQDFLCQQLSLLMPSSGFLCEEKDRNDAQLHEYTWIIDPIDGTANYSRGIDQCAICVGLKHGEEMEMGVVYLPRTDEMFYAEKGKGAFCNGKSIHVSERAFNNGVLCTALPVYHKEYTDICSRIIIDAFHQCNDIRRFGACAPELCYLAMGRCELYFEYLLSPWDYAAASLILTEAGGIISSAQGCPLCLTEPSGVIAANNAANYRQLLDIVKRHS
;
A
#
# COMPACT_ATOMS: atom_id res chain seq x y z
N MET A 1 -14.19 -17.74 6.77
CA MET A 1 -13.14 -16.83 7.22
C MET A 1 -13.74 -15.46 7.50
N THR A 2 -13.25 -14.73 8.49
CA THR A 2 -13.73 -13.38 8.85
C THR A 2 -12.57 -12.39 8.87
N ILE A 3 -12.86 -11.10 8.64
CA ILE A 3 -11.86 -10.03 8.72
C ILE A 3 -11.21 -9.96 10.12
N GLN A 4 -11.94 -10.32 11.19
CA GLN A 4 -11.40 -10.31 12.54
C GLN A 4 -10.31 -11.36 12.76
N GLN A 5 -10.40 -12.51 12.09
CA GLN A 5 -9.34 -13.52 12.11
C GLN A 5 -8.09 -12.99 11.41
N LEU A 6 -8.25 -12.31 10.26
CA LEU A 6 -7.13 -11.69 9.55
C LEU A 6 -6.46 -10.58 10.37
N ILE A 7 -7.25 -9.70 10.99
CA ILE A 7 -6.75 -8.64 11.89
C ILE A 7 -5.93 -9.23 13.04
N ALA A 8 -6.40 -10.32 13.66
CA ALA A 8 -5.68 -10.98 14.75
C ALA A 8 -4.31 -11.51 14.27
N ILE A 9 -4.29 -12.21 13.12
CA ILE A 9 -3.04 -12.74 12.53
C ILE A 9 -2.05 -11.61 12.22
N VAL A 10 -2.50 -10.50 11.61
CA VAL A 10 -1.63 -9.36 11.27
C VAL A 10 -1.11 -8.68 12.55
N ARG A 11 -1.94 -8.57 13.59
CA ARG A 11 -1.51 -8.04 14.88
C ARG A 11 -0.47 -8.93 15.55
N ASP A 12 -0.67 -10.25 15.54
CA ASP A 12 0.28 -11.20 16.11
C ASP A 12 1.62 -11.17 15.34
N ALA A 13 1.58 -11.04 14.00
CA ALA A 13 2.76 -10.91 13.15
C ALA A 13 3.63 -9.70 13.54
N SER A 14 3.00 -8.60 13.96
CA SER A 14 3.75 -7.39 14.36
C SER A 14 4.65 -7.59 15.57
N GLY A 15 4.39 -8.60 16.38
CA GLY A 15 5.27 -9.00 17.49
C GLY A 15 6.65 -9.51 17.04
N LEU A 16 6.82 -9.81 15.76
CA LEU A 16 8.09 -10.21 15.13
C LEU A 16 8.88 -9.02 14.59
N MET A 17 8.30 -7.83 14.54
CA MET A 17 8.99 -6.58 14.21
C MET A 17 9.76 -6.08 15.42
N VAL A 18 11.01 -6.53 15.54
CA VAL A 18 11.86 -6.13 16.65
C VAL A 18 12.41 -4.70 16.45
N THR A 19 12.62 -3.97 17.55
CA THR A 19 13.11 -2.58 17.48
C THR A 19 14.62 -2.49 17.32
N ASP A 20 15.35 -3.53 17.76
CA ASP A 20 16.81 -3.61 17.75
C ASP A 20 17.27 -5.04 17.44
N GLY A 21 18.47 -5.18 16.88
CA GLY A 21 19.11 -6.49 16.71
C GLY A 21 18.64 -7.30 15.51
N PHE A 22 18.00 -6.67 14.53
CA PHE A 22 17.68 -7.31 13.25
C PHE A 22 18.88 -7.19 12.28
N ASP A 23 19.09 -8.22 11.49
CA ASP A 23 20.08 -8.20 10.41
C ASP A 23 19.49 -7.45 9.20
N ILE A 24 20.34 -6.69 8.51
CA ILE A 24 20.00 -5.99 7.27
C ILE A 24 20.80 -6.60 6.13
N GLU A 25 20.11 -7.06 5.09
CA GLU A 25 20.72 -7.51 3.85
C GLU A 25 20.33 -6.57 2.70
N GLN A 26 21.26 -6.38 1.76
CA GLN A 26 20.98 -5.65 0.51
C GLN A 26 20.52 -6.64 -0.55
N LYS A 27 19.38 -6.38 -1.19
CA LYS A 27 18.88 -7.16 -2.33
C LYS A 27 19.61 -6.73 -3.62
N ASP A 28 19.15 -5.63 -4.22
CA ASP A 28 19.71 -5.04 -5.44
C ASP A 28 20.00 -3.55 -5.21
N GLY A 29 21.28 -3.20 -5.06
CA GLY A 29 21.69 -1.84 -4.74
C GLY A 29 21.58 -1.49 -3.24
N CYS A 30 22.10 -0.32 -2.85
CA CYS A 30 22.09 0.12 -1.46
C CYS A 30 20.72 0.64 -0.98
N GLU A 31 19.81 0.88 -1.90
CA GLU A 31 18.45 1.36 -1.64
C GLU A 31 17.48 0.24 -1.29
N ASN A 32 17.70 -0.97 -1.84
CA ASN A 32 16.80 -2.11 -1.67
C ASN A 32 17.35 -3.01 -0.56
N ILE A 33 16.73 -2.94 0.59
CA ILE A 33 17.11 -3.69 1.79
C ILE A 33 15.99 -4.59 2.26
N VAL A 34 16.36 -5.71 2.87
CA VAL A 34 15.49 -6.60 3.63
C VAL A 34 16.05 -6.77 5.02
N THR A 35 15.22 -6.90 6.02
CA THR A 35 15.63 -7.23 7.37
C THR A 35 15.23 -8.65 7.74
N SER A 36 15.84 -9.21 8.76
CA SER A 36 15.40 -10.51 9.31
C SER A 36 13.97 -10.47 9.83
N SER A 37 13.44 -9.28 10.17
CA SER A 37 12.04 -9.10 10.56
C SER A 37 11.08 -9.26 9.38
N ASP A 38 11.41 -8.74 8.18
CA ASP A 38 10.58 -8.91 6.96
C ASP A 38 10.36 -10.39 6.68
N VAL A 39 11.45 -11.16 6.71
CA VAL A 39 11.41 -12.61 6.50
C VAL A 39 10.59 -13.33 7.57
N ALA A 40 10.79 -13.00 8.85
CA ALA A 40 10.08 -13.64 9.95
C ALA A 40 8.58 -13.32 9.93
N VAL A 41 8.20 -12.08 9.65
CA VAL A 41 6.81 -11.63 9.52
C VAL A 41 6.15 -12.36 8.34
N GLN A 42 6.80 -12.43 7.17
CA GLN A 42 6.23 -13.12 6.01
C GLN A 42 6.04 -14.62 6.26
N ASP A 43 7.06 -15.30 6.80
CA ASP A 43 6.97 -16.73 7.09
C ASP A 43 5.82 -17.04 8.07
N PHE A 44 5.65 -16.22 9.11
CA PHE A 44 4.53 -16.33 10.05
C PHE A 44 3.18 -16.12 9.35
N LEU A 45 3.02 -15.02 8.60
CA LEU A 45 1.78 -14.73 7.86
C LEU A 45 1.43 -15.87 6.91
N CYS A 46 2.37 -16.32 6.10
CA CYS A 46 2.15 -17.43 5.16
C CYS A 46 1.73 -18.72 5.87
N GLN A 47 2.33 -19.03 7.02
CA GLN A 47 1.96 -20.21 7.81
C GLN A 47 0.52 -20.10 8.34
N GLN A 48 0.18 -18.98 8.98
CA GLN A 48 -1.16 -18.79 9.57
C GLN A 48 -2.26 -18.73 8.51
N LEU A 49 -2.01 -18.02 7.39
CA LEU A 49 -2.96 -17.90 6.30
C LEU A 49 -3.16 -19.21 5.53
N SER A 50 -2.12 -20.04 5.39
CA SER A 50 -2.26 -21.41 4.84
C SER A 50 -3.15 -22.31 5.73
N LEU A 51 -3.09 -22.14 7.04
CA LEU A 51 -3.99 -22.87 7.96
C LEU A 51 -5.43 -22.33 7.88
N LEU A 52 -5.59 -21.02 7.68
CA LEU A 52 -6.89 -20.37 7.59
C LEU A 52 -7.60 -20.68 6.26
N MET A 53 -6.85 -20.75 5.14
CA MET A 53 -7.37 -21.05 3.81
C MET A 53 -6.36 -21.93 3.02
N PRO A 54 -6.40 -23.27 3.22
CA PRO A 54 -5.41 -24.18 2.63
C PRO A 54 -5.34 -24.23 1.10
N SER A 55 -6.41 -23.78 0.41
CA SER A 55 -6.49 -23.78 -1.06
C SER A 55 -6.08 -22.46 -1.71
N SER A 56 -5.62 -21.48 -0.92
CA SER A 56 -5.17 -20.19 -1.43
C SER A 56 -3.72 -20.20 -1.89
N GLY A 57 -3.41 -19.37 -2.91
CA GLY A 57 -2.06 -19.04 -3.31
C GLY A 57 -1.50 -17.82 -2.60
N PHE A 58 -0.27 -17.46 -2.94
CA PHE A 58 0.46 -16.34 -2.36
C PHE A 58 1.17 -15.52 -3.42
N LEU A 59 1.18 -14.21 -3.24
CA LEU A 59 2.04 -13.25 -3.91
C LEU A 59 2.68 -12.39 -2.82
N CYS A 60 3.97 -12.61 -2.57
CA CYS A 60 4.68 -11.98 -1.46
C CYS A 60 5.90 -11.20 -1.97
N GLU A 61 6.29 -10.15 -1.25
CA GLU A 61 7.48 -9.38 -1.56
C GLU A 61 8.77 -10.19 -1.36
N GLU A 62 8.85 -10.92 -0.25
CA GLU A 62 10.04 -11.64 0.13
C GLU A 62 10.01 -13.10 -0.32
N LYS A 63 11.21 -13.65 -0.67
CA LYS A 63 11.38 -15.07 -1.03
C LYS A 63 10.32 -15.59 -2.01
N ASP A 64 10.53 -15.49 -3.27
CA ASP A 64 9.92 -16.20 -4.43
C ASP A 64 8.65 -17.04 -4.17
N ARG A 65 7.78 -16.62 -3.23
CA ARG A 65 6.51 -17.26 -3.00
C ARG A 65 5.45 -16.58 -3.85
N ASN A 66 5.46 -16.94 -5.13
CA ASN A 66 4.52 -16.42 -6.12
C ASN A 66 3.86 -17.58 -6.87
N ASP A 67 2.77 -18.09 -6.31
CA ASP A 67 1.92 -19.10 -6.91
C ASP A 67 0.50 -18.59 -7.21
N ALA A 68 0.33 -17.25 -7.22
CA ALA A 68 -0.94 -16.55 -7.39
C ALA A 68 -1.75 -16.99 -8.62
N GLN A 69 -1.09 -17.30 -9.73
CA GLN A 69 -1.72 -17.69 -10.99
C GLN A 69 -2.40 -19.07 -10.95
N LEU A 70 -2.08 -19.88 -9.94
CA LEU A 70 -2.58 -21.25 -9.81
C LEU A 70 -3.84 -21.35 -8.94
N HIS A 71 -4.25 -20.23 -8.30
CA HIS A 71 -5.29 -20.23 -7.28
C HIS A 71 -6.36 -19.17 -7.53
N GLU A 72 -7.61 -19.51 -7.26
CA GLU A 72 -8.75 -18.60 -7.33
C GLU A 72 -8.68 -17.52 -6.25
N TYR A 73 -8.24 -17.92 -5.04
CA TYR A 73 -7.95 -17.02 -3.94
C TYR A 73 -6.45 -16.87 -3.75
N THR A 74 -5.98 -15.64 -3.63
CA THR A 74 -4.55 -15.34 -3.46
C THR A 74 -4.36 -14.31 -2.36
N TRP A 75 -3.48 -14.60 -1.42
CA TRP A 75 -2.94 -13.65 -0.47
C TRP A 75 -1.86 -12.80 -1.13
N ILE A 76 -2.00 -11.49 -1.03
CA ILE A 76 -0.99 -10.52 -1.49
C ILE A 76 -0.41 -9.88 -0.22
N ILE A 77 0.90 -10.04 -0.01
CA ILE A 77 1.56 -9.73 1.27
C ILE A 77 2.80 -8.88 1.05
N ASP A 78 2.83 -7.74 1.75
CA ASP A 78 4.05 -7.02 2.06
C ASP A 78 4.28 -7.16 3.58
N PRO A 79 5.35 -7.84 4.01
CA PRO A 79 5.63 -8.04 5.42
C PRO A 79 5.95 -6.75 6.16
N ILE A 80 6.66 -5.81 5.51
CA ILE A 80 6.99 -4.49 6.07
C ILE A 80 7.09 -3.45 4.94
N ASP A 81 5.95 -2.91 4.48
CA ASP A 81 6.00 -1.72 3.62
C ASP A 81 6.73 -0.58 4.34
N GLY A 82 7.75 -0.04 3.68
CA GLY A 82 8.63 0.95 4.28
C GLY A 82 9.79 0.37 5.09
N THR A 83 10.41 -0.72 4.65
CA THR A 83 11.60 -1.34 5.28
C THR A 83 12.71 -0.34 5.56
N ALA A 84 12.93 0.64 4.66
CA ALA A 84 13.88 1.72 4.88
C ALA A 84 13.53 2.64 6.06
N ASN A 85 12.24 2.90 6.29
CA ASN A 85 11.75 3.62 7.47
C ASN A 85 11.91 2.76 8.73
N TYR A 86 11.46 1.51 8.66
CA TYR A 86 11.55 0.56 9.75
C TYR A 86 12.99 0.42 10.28
N SER A 87 13.97 0.21 9.39
CA SER A 87 15.39 0.06 9.75
C SER A 87 16.00 1.30 10.39
N ARG A 88 15.39 2.47 10.23
CA ARG A 88 15.83 3.75 10.80
C ARG A 88 15.01 4.23 11.99
N GLY A 89 14.05 3.42 12.45
CA GLY A 89 13.16 3.80 13.54
C GLY A 89 12.15 4.88 13.20
N ILE A 90 11.85 5.09 11.91
CA ILE A 90 10.79 6.00 11.45
C ILE A 90 9.45 5.26 11.51
N ASP A 91 8.40 5.92 12.00
CA ASP A 91 7.14 5.27 12.37
C ASP A 91 6.28 4.83 11.16
N GLN A 92 6.52 5.41 9.98
CA GLN A 92 5.75 5.12 8.76
C GLN A 92 6.25 3.83 8.10
N CYS A 93 5.82 2.71 8.68
CA CYS A 93 5.96 1.37 8.11
C CYS A 93 4.74 0.53 8.49
N ALA A 94 4.37 -0.45 7.67
CA ALA A 94 3.16 -1.21 7.87
C ALA A 94 3.31 -2.67 7.44
N ILE A 95 2.53 -3.57 8.06
CA ILE A 95 2.27 -4.92 7.57
C ILE A 95 1.03 -4.85 6.69
N CYS A 96 1.14 -5.33 5.44
CA CYS A 96 0.06 -5.30 4.46
C CYS A 96 -0.36 -6.70 4.05
N VAL A 97 -1.65 -7.02 4.20
CA VAL A 97 -2.20 -8.31 3.80
C VAL A 97 -3.52 -8.08 3.06
N GLY A 98 -3.55 -8.48 1.80
CA GLY A 98 -4.76 -8.47 0.99
C GLY A 98 -5.18 -9.89 0.59
N LEU A 99 -6.48 -10.14 0.48
CA LEU A 99 -7.04 -11.33 -0.13
C LEU A 99 -7.69 -10.95 -1.46
N LYS A 100 -7.19 -11.51 -2.54
CA LYS A 100 -7.74 -11.41 -3.89
C LYS A 100 -8.59 -12.64 -4.21
N HIS A 101 -9.72 -12.45 -4.90
CA HIS A 101 -10.53 -13.49 -5.52
C HIS A 101 -10.73 -13.16 -7.01
N GLY A 102 -10.21 -14.01 -7.89
CA GLY A 102 -10.15 -13.67 -9.32
C GLY A 102 -9.31 -12.40 -9.53
N GLU A 103 -9.90 -11.36 -10.10
CA GLU A 103 -9.25 -10.07 -10.36
C GLU A 103 -9.64 -8.97 -9.33
N GLU A 104 -10.36 -9.32 -8.26
CA GLU A 104 -10.90 -8.34 -7.33
C GLU A 104 -10.39 -8.58 -5.90
N MET A 105 -10.18 -7.49 -5.16
CA MET A 105 -9.86 -7.55 -3.74
C MET A 105 -11.12 -7.83 -2.92
N GLU A 106 -11.05 -8.81 -2.02
CA GLU A 106 -12.14 -9.20 -1.10
C GLU A 106 -11.92 -8.69 0.32
N MET A 107 -10.66 -8.71 0.78
CA MET A 107 -10.26 -8.21 2.09
C MET A 107 -8.93 -7.49 2.01
N GLY A 108 -8.75 -6.47 2.83
CA GLY A 108 -7.49 -5.76 2.99
C GLY A 108 -7.27 -5.37 4.44
N VAL A 109 -6.05 -5.59 4.94
CA VAL A 109 -5.59 -5.14 6.26
C VAL A 109 -4.23 -4.49 6.09
N VAL A 110 -4.08 -3.28 6.62
CA VAL A 110 -2.83 -2.53 6.73
C VAL A 110 -2.67 -2.12 8.19
N TYR A 111 -1.61 -2.58 8.83
CA TYR A 111 -1.34 -2.29 10.24
C TYR A 111 -0.03 -1.55 10.41
N LEU A 112 -0.09 -0.37 11.01
CA LEU A 112 1.06 0.45 11.40
C LEU A 112 1.36 0.18 12.89
N PRO A 113 2.31 -0.68 13.23
CA PRO A 113 2.51 -1.11 14.63
C PRO A 113 2.99 0.02 15.54
N ARG A 114 3.77 0.95 15.02
CA ARG A 114 4.36 2.05 15.82
C ARG A 114 3.34 3.11 16.25
N THR A 115 2.26 3.28 15.48
CA THR A 115 1.15 4.20 15.81
C THR A 115 -0.10 3.47 16.30
N ASP A 116 -0.08 2.13 16.30
CA ASP A 116 -1.21 1.24 16.59
C ASP A 116 -2.45 1.60 15.76
N GLU A 117 -2.25 1.84 14.45
CA GLU A 117 -3.34 2.11 13.50
C GLU A 117 -3.60 0.86 12.65
N MET A 118 -4.73 0.20 12.89
CA MET A 118 -5.19 -0.98 12.15
C MET A 118 -6.27 -0.57 11.15
N PHE A 119 -5.89 -0.40 9.89
CA PHE A 119 -6.79 -0.12 8.79
C PHE A 119 -7.26 -1.44 8.16
N TYR A 120 -8.55 -1.55 7.87
CA TYR A 120 -9.09 -2.74 7.22
C TYR A 120 -10.39 -2.47 6.47
N ALA A 121 -10.65 -3.30 5.47
CA ALA A 121 -11.90 -3.34 4.73
C ALA A 121 -12.23 -4.77 4.28
N GLU A 122 -13.52 -5.04 4.15
CA GLU A 122 -14.08 -6.12 3.36
C GLU A 122 -14.92 -5.49 2.24
N LYS A 123 -14.89 -6.05 1.05
CA LYS A 123 -15.61 -5.57 -0.12
C LYS A 123 -17.11 -5.38 0.19
N GLY A 124 -17.60 -4.17 -0.07
CA GLY A 124 -18.99 -3.77 0.16
C GLY A 124 -19.38 -3.54 1.62
N LYS A 125 -18.41 -3.51 2.57
CA LYS A 125 -18.71 -3.32 3.99
C LYS A 125 -18.14 -2.03 4.60
N GLY A 126 -17.51 -1.18 3.77
CA GLY A 126 -16.85 0.04 4.19
C GLY A 126 -15.46 -0.19 4.78
N ALA A 127 -14.76 0.92 5.03
CA ALA A 127 -13.42 0.94 5.59
C ALA A 127 -13.40 1.38 7.05
N PHE A 128 -12.43 0.85 7.80
CA PHE A 128 -12.31 1.09 9.24
C PHE A 128 -10.86 1.32 9.64
N CYS A 129 -10.66 2.13 10.69
CA CYS A 129 -9.41 2.23 11.44
C CYS A 129 -9.71 2.03 12.91
N ASN A 130 -9.07 1.02 13.53
CA ASN A 130 -9.27 0.68 14.96
C ASN A 130 -10.76 0.54 15.35
N GLY A 131 -11.56 -0.09 14.47
CA GLY A 131 -13.00 -0.32 14.70
C GLY A 131 -13.89 0.90 14.41
N LYS A 132 -13.35 2.03 14.05
CA LYS A 132 -14.10 3.23 13.66
C LYS A 132 -14.17 3.33 12.15
N SER A 133 -15.37 3.59 11.60
CA SER A 133 -15.55 3.86 10.16
C SER A 133 -14.75 5.08 9.75
N ILE A 134 -14.10 4.99 8.60
CA ILE A 134 -13.30 6.06 7.99
C ILE A 134 -13.83 6.40 6.61
N HIS A 135 -13.64 7.64 6.20
CA HIS A 135 -14.02 8.16 4.90
C HIS A 135 -12.97 9.15 4.39
N VAL A 136 -12.84 9.23 3.09
CA VAL A 136 -12.05 10.27 2.43
C VAL A 136 -12.57 11.67 2.76
N SER A 137 -11.72 12.68 2.64
CA SER A 137 -12.11 14.09 2.82
C SER A 137 -12.91 14.61 1.62
N GLU A 138 -13.56 15.77 1.77
CA GLU A 138 -14.25 16.49 0.69
C GLU A 138 -13.42 17.64 0.12
N ARG A 139 -12.14 17.80 0.56
CA ARG A 139 -11.30 18.94 0.16
C ARG A 139 -11.00 18.91 -1.35
N ALA A 140 -11.06 20.10 -1.96
CA ALA A 140 -10.73 20.29 -3.36
C ALA A 140 -9.20 20.21 -3.60
N PHE A 141 -8.78 20.02 -4.83
CA PHE A 141 -7.39 19.84 -5.24
C PHE A 141 -6.45 20.92 -4.70
N ASN A 142 -6.84 22.19 -4.82
CA ASN A 142 -6.04 23.34 -4.37
C ASN A 142 -5.89 23.44 -2.84
N ASN A 143 -6.71 22.77 -2.07
CA ASN A 143 -6.61 22.64 -0.61
C ASN A 143 -6.09 21.25 -0.21
N GLY A 144 -5.78 20.41 -1.19
CA GLY A 144 -5.36 19.04 -1.00
C GLY A 144 -3.87 18.90 -0.76
N VAL A 145 -3.50 17.85 -0.04
CA VAL A 145 -2.13 17.40 0.16
C VAL A 145 -1.88 16.20 -0.74
N LEU A 146 -0.81 16.24 -1.53
CA LEU A 146 -0.34 15.12 -2.34
C LEU A 146 0.67 14.29 -1.55
N CYS A 147 0.40 13.01 -1.36
CA CYS A 147 1.38 12.02 -0.94
C CYS A 147 2.05 11.42 -2.17
N THR A 148 3.39 11.31 -2.18
CA THR A 148 4.15 10.86 -3.34
C THR A 148 5.57 10.46 -2.97
N ALA A 149 6.22 9.69 -3.84
CA ALA A 149 7.65 9.42 -3.75
C ALA A 149 8.34 9.50 -5.11
N LEU A 150 9.65 9.69 -5.09
CA LEU A 150 10.50 9.46 -6.25
C LEU A 150 10.86 7.96 -6.33
N PRO A 151 11.02 7.42 -7.56
CA PRO A 151 11.27 5.99 -7.76
C PRO A 151 12.70 5.62 -7.36
N VAL A 152 12.90 5.26 -6.09
CA VAL A 152 14.24 5.04 -5.50
C VAL A 152 15.00 3.87 -6.15
N TYR A 153 14.27 2.86 -6.63
CA TYR A 153 14.85 1.69 -7.32
C TYR A 153 14.98 1.86 -8.83
N HIS A 154 14.34 2.89 -9.40
CA HIS A 154 14.24 3.16 -10.83
C HIS A 154 14.54 4.64 -11.12
N LYS A 155 15.78 5.07 -10.81
CA LYS A 155 16.20 6.48 -10.91
C LYS A 155 16.15 7.05 -12.33
N GLU A 156 16.07 6.19 -13.35
CA GLU A 156 15.83 6.56 -14.74
C GLU A 156 14.49 7.28 -14.94
N TYR A 157 13.50 7.07 -14.07
CA TYR A 157 12.20 7.75 -14.11
C TYR A 157 12.13 9.05 -13.30
N THR A 158 13.25 9.47 -12.66
CA THR A 158 13.27 10.64 -11.78
C THR A 158 12.79 11.91 -12.48
N ASP A 159 13.21 12.13 -13.73
CA ASP A 159 12.87 13.35 -14.49
C ASP A 159 11.36 13.44 -14.78
N ILE A 160 10.74 12.34 -15.17
CA ILE A 160 9.29 12.31 -15.44
C ILE A 160 8.49 12.46 -14.15
N CYS A 161 8.87 11.76 -13.07
CA CYS A 161 8.25 11.88 -11.77
C CYS A 161 8.34 13.31 -11.22
N SER A 162 9.52 13.92 -11.31
CA SER A 162 9.73 15.30 -10.85
C SER A 162 8.84 16.30 -11.58
N ARG A 163 8.67 16.17 -12.91
CA ARG A 163 7.75 17.04 -13.68
C ARG A 163 6.30 16.88 -13.23
N ILE A 164 5.84 15.64 -13.04
CA ILE A 164 4.48 15.36 -12.56
C ILE A 164 4.26 15.96 -11.16
N ILE A 165 5.20 15.70 -10.24
CA ILE A 165 5.11 16.18 -8.85
C ILE A 165 5.11 17.70 -8.79
N ILE A 166 5.99 18.38 -9.56
CA ILE A 166 6.06 19.85 -9.58
C ILE A 166 4.80 20.46 -10.19
N ASP A 167 4.26 19.87 -11.26
CA ASP A 167 3.02 20.35 -11.88
C ASP A 167 1.82 20.21 -10.90
N ALA A 168 1.72 19.08 -10.21
CA ALA A 168 0.72 18.88 -9.18
C ALA A 168 0.91 19.85 -7.99
N PHE A 169 2.16 20.09 -7.56
CA PHE A 169 2.48 21.01 -6.48
C PHE A 169 2.04 22.46 -6.75
N HIS A 170 2.16 22.92 -7.98
CA HIS A 170 1.67 24.25 -8.36
C HIS A 170 0.14 24.41 -8.24
N GLN A 171 -0.59 23.31 -8.12
CA GLN A 171 -2.05 23.28 -8.13
C GLN A 171 -2.65 22.80 -6.80
N CYS A 172 -1.92 22.02 -6.00
CA CYS A 172 -2.34 21.57 -4.67
C CYS A 172 -1.78 22.47 -3.55
N ASN A 173 -2.16 22.19 -2.30
CA ASN A 173 -1.72 22.98 -1.15
C ASN A 173 -0.30 22.63 -0.70
N ASP A 174 0.04 21.33 -0.67
CA ASP A 174 1.34 20.87 -0.15
C ASP A 174 1.62 19.43 -0.59
N ILE A 175 2.86 18.96 -0.35
CA ILE A 175 3.31 17.61 -0.64
C ILE A 175 3.78 16.95 0.64
N ARG A 176 3.59 15.63 0.74
CA ARG A 176 4.21 14.78 1.76
C ARG A 176 4.88 13.59 1.09
N ARG A 177 6.00 13.17 1.67
CA ARG A 177 6.68 11.92 1.36
C ARG A 177 6.92 11.18 2.67
N PHE A 178 6.08 10.21 2.97
CA PHE A 178 6.25 9.39 4.17
C PHE A 178 7.13 8.17 3.91
N GLY A 179 7.23 7.72 2.66
CA GLY A 179 8.16 6.68 2.21
C GLY A 179 7.67 5.25 2.44
N ALA A 180 6.36 5.08 2.47
CA ALA A 180 5.67 3.80 2.51
C ALA A 180 4.30 3.97 1.84
N CYS A 181 4.00 3.17 0.83
CA CYS A 181 2.81 3.32 -0.03
C CYS A 181 1.50 3.06 0.73
N ALA A 182 1.40 1.92 1.40
CA ALA A 182 0.15 1.52 2.05
C ALA A 182 -0.27 2.47 3.18
N PRO A 183 0.61 2.96 4.08
CA PRO A 183 0.28 4.04 5.01
C PRO A 183 -0.24 5.30 4.33
N GLU A 184 0.39 5.75 3.23
CA GLU A 184 -0.01 6.95 2.52
C GLU A 184 -1.42 6.81 1.90
N LEU A 185 -1.74 5.66 1.29
CA LEU A 185 -3.08 5.34 0.79
C LEU A 185 -4.12 5.22 1.92
N CYS A 186 -3.75 4.66 3.08
CA CYS A 186 -4.61 4.61 4.26
C CYS A 186 -4.87 6.01 4.85
N TYR A 187 -3.88 6.90 4.82
CA TYR A 187 -4.06 8.30 5.22
C TYR A 187 -5.02 9.04 4.28
N LEU A 188 -4.98 8.75 2.98
CA LEU A 188 -5.97 9.25 2.03
C LEU A 188 -7.36 8.68 2.35
N ALA A 189 -7.48 7.39 2.62
CA ALA A 189 -8.74 6.72 2.96
C ALA A 189 -9.41 7.32 4.22
N MET A 190 -8.63 7.81 5.19
CA MET A 190 -9.18 8.44 6.39
C MET A 190 -9.20 9.98 6.32
N GLY A 191 -8.96 10.57 5.15
CA GLY A 191 -9.09 12.00 4.89
C GLY A 191 -7.97 12.87 5.46
N ARG A 192 -6.77 12.31 5.71
CA ARG A 192 -5.57 13.07 6.14
C ARG A 192 -4.87 13.74 4.97
N CYS A 193 -4.98 13.18 3.77
CA CYS A 193 -4.52 13.75 2.50
C CYS A 193 -5.58 13.52 1.41
N GLU A 194 -5.40 14.07 0.23
CA GLU A 194 -6.40 14.07 -0.85
C GLU A 194 -5.93 13.40 -2.12
N LEU A 195 -4.63 13.35 -2.34
CA LEU A 195 -4.01 12.95 -3.60
C LEU A 195 -2.87 11.98 -3.33
N TYR A 196 -2.68 11.03 -4.24
CA TYR A 196 -1.57 10.11 -4.21
C TYR A 196 -1.05 9.86 -5.62
N PHE A 197 0.29 9.82 -5.76
CA PHE A 197 0.96 9.45 -7.01
C PHE A 197 2.30 8.77 -6.72
N GLU A 198 2.49 7.58 -7.26
CA GLU A 198 3.82 6.96 -7.46
C GLU A 198 3.91 6.31 -8.84
N TYR A 199 5.12 6.33 -9.41
CA TYR A 199 5.32 5.97 -10.82
C TYR A 199 5.39 4.48 -11.06
N LEU A 200 5.92 3.71 -10.11
CA LEU A 200 6.07 2.26 -10.22
C LEU A 200 6.07 1.63 -8.83
N LEU A 201 5.11 0.75 -8.60
CA LEU A 201 4.88 0.02 -7.37
C LEU A 201 4.57 -1.44 -7.68
N SER A 202 4.91 -2.32 -6.78
CA SER A 202 4.53 -3.72 -6.84
C SER A 202 3.12 -3.96 -6.27
N PRO A 203 2.44 -5.05 -6.65
CA PRO A 203 1.08 -5.31 -6.18
C PRO A 203 0.95 -5.37 -4.65
N TRP A 204 1.95 -5.87 -3.93
CA TRP A 204 1.92 -5.96 -2.48
C TRP A 204 1.94 -4.61 -1.77
N ASP A 205 2.52 -3.57 -2.40
CA ASP A 205 2.56 -2.20 -1.86
C ASP A 205 1.16 -1.57 -1.76
N TYR A 206 0.25 -1.89 -2.72
CA TYR A 206 -1.03 -1.20 -2.85
C TYR A 206 -2.28 -2.08 -2.74
N ALA A 207 -2.20 -3.40 -2.92
CA ALA A 207 -3.40 -4.24 -3.03
C ALA A 207 -4.33 -4.12 -1.81
N ALA A 208 -3.82 -4.30 -0.61
CA ALA A 208 -4.61 -4.19 0.62
C ALA A 208 -5.18 -2.77 0.80
N ALA A 209 -4.33 -1.75 0.64
CA ALA A 209 -4.70 -0.36 0.80
C ALA A 209 -5.68 0.14 -0.27
N SER A 210 -5.63 -0.42 -1.50
CA SER A 210 -6.54 -0.06 -2.58
C SER A 210 -8.00 -0.38 -2.25
N LEU A 211 -8.26 -1.53 -1.63
CA LEU A 211 -9.61 -1.87 -1.15
C LEU A 211 -10.03 -0.93 -0.02
N ILE A 212 -9.15 -0.68 0.95
CA ILE A 212 -9.44 0.22 2.08
C ILE A 212 -9.82 1.61 1.56
N LEU A 213 -9.06 2.14 0.60
CA LEU A 213 -9.34 3.44 0.01
C LEU A 213 -10.67 3.45 -0.78
N THR A 214 -10.93 2.42 -1.58
CA THR A 214 -12.17 2.32 -2.35
C THR A 214 -13.40 2.22 -1.44
N GLU A 215 -13.33 1.41 -0.40
CA GLU A 215 -14.40 1.26 0.60
C GLU A 215 -14.59 2.53 1.46
N ALA A 216 -13.57 3.38 1.57
CA ALA A 216 -13.67 4.70 2.19
C ALA A 216 -14.27 5.78 1.25
N GLY A 217 -14.55 5.45 -0.01
CA GLY A 217 -15.11 6.35 -1.03
C GLY A 217 -14.06 7.06 -1.89
N GLY A 218 -12.79 6.70 -1.82
CA GLY A 218 -11.74 7.19 -2.69
C GLY A 218 -11.73 6.50 -4.07
N ILE A 219 -10.92 7.03 -4.97
CA ILE A 219 -10.74 6.50 -6.33
C ILE A 219 -9.26 6.21 -6.52
N ILE A 220 -8.96 5.02 -7.04
CA ILE A 220 -7.59 4.57 -7.32
C ILE A 220 -7.53 3.86 -8.67
N SER A 221 -6.44 4.04 -9.39
CA SER A 221 -6.17 3.35 -10.66
C SER A 221 -4.68 3.30 -10.96
N SER A 222 -4.33 2.64 -12.06
CA SER A 222 -3.01 2.80 -12.65
C SER A 222 -2.78 4.25 -13.10
N ALA A 223 -1.52 4.64 -13.27
CA ALA A 223 -1.13 5.96 -13.80
C ALA A 223 -1.70 6.24 -15.22
N GLN A 224 -2.12 5.20 -15.95
CA GLN A 224 -2.79 5.30 -17.25
C GLN A 224 -4.32 5.51 -17.13
N GLY A 225 -4.88 5.38 -15.92
CA GLY A 225 -6.31 5.46 -15.66
C GLY A 225 -7.06 4.14 -15.90
N CYS A 226 -6.35 3.01 -15.97
CA CYS A 226 -6.91 1.67 -16.04
C CYS A 226 -7.07 1.07 -14.63
N PRO A 227 -7.87 0.01 -14.43
CA PRO A 227 -7.86 -0.76 -13.19
C PRO A 227 -6.45 -1.18 -12.79
N LEU A 228 -6.19 -1.25 -11.48
CA LEU A 228 -4.90 -1.73 -10.98
C LEU A 228 -4.69 -3.21 -11.35
N CYS A 229 -3.47 -3.53 -11.75
CA CYS A 229 -3.05 -4.92 -11.90
C CYS A 229 -2.67 -5.46 -10.51
N LEU A 230 -3.23 -6.61 -10.12
CA LEU A 230 -2.95 -7.21 -8.82
C LEU A 230 -1.86 -8.30 -8.88
N THR A 231 -1.15 -8.41 -10.02
CA THR A 231 -0.12 -9.42 -10.26
C THR A 231 1.17 -8.85 -10.83
N GLU A 232 1.14 -7.64 -11.40
CA GLU A 232 2.28 -7.01 -12.06
C GLU A 232 2.46 -5.57 -11.54
N PRO A 233 3.70 -5.05 -11.53
CA PRO A 233 3.97 -3.68 -11.13
C PRO A 233 3.20 -2.65 -11.96
N SER A 234 2.80 -1.56 -11.33
CA SER A 234 2.04 -0.47 -11.95
C SER A 234 2.39 0.88 -11.34
N GLY A 235 2.29 1.94 -12.12
CA GLY A 235 2.16 3.28 -11.56
C GLY A 235 0.78 3.43 -10.93
N VAL A 236 0.69 4.16 -9.82
CA VAL A 236 -0.55 4.33 -9.05
C VAL A 236 -0.90 5.80 -8.90
N ILE A 237 -2.15 6.13 -9.17
CA ILE A 237 -2.77 7.40 -8.82
C ILE A 237 -4.02 7.16 -7.98
N ALA A 238 -4.23 8.03 -6.97
CA ALA A 238 -5.46 7.99 -6.20
C ALA A 238 -5.89 9.40 -5.75
N ALA A 239 -7.18 9.54 -5.50
CA ALA A 239 -7.75 10.78 -4.99
C ALA A 239 -9.02 10.54 -4.16
N ASN A 240 -9.35 11.53 -3.33
CA ASN A 240 -10.51 11.54 -2.47
C ASN A 240 -11.85 11.67 -3.22
N ASN A 241 -11.85 12.21 -4.45
CA ASN A 241 -13.08 12.38 -5.24
C ASN A 241 -12.79 12.43 -6.75
N ALA A 242 -13.84 12.33 -7.56
CA ALA A 242 -13.74 12.24 -9.03
C ALA A 242 -13.16 13.51 -9.68
N ALA A 243 -13.35 14.69 -9.11
CA ALA A 243 -12.82 15.92 -9.67
C ALA A 243 -11.30 15.98 -9.49
N ASN A 244 -10.83 15.71 -8.27
CA ASN A 244 -9.41 15.66 -7.93
C ASN A 244 -8.69 14.53 -8.69
N TYR A 245 -9.34 13.36 -8.81
CA TYR A 245 -8.79 12.23 -9.57
C TYR A 245 -8.58 12.59 -11.04
N ARG A 246 -9.57 13.20 -11.72
CA ARG A 246 -9.42 13.60 -13.13
C ARG A 246 -8.30 14.62 -13.31
N GLN A 247 -8.24 15.62 -12.43
CA GLN A 247 -7.19 16.63 -12.49
C GLN A 247 -5.80 16.02 -12.31
N LEU A 248 -5.61 15.11 -11.36
CA LEU A 248 -4.35 14.40 -11.17
C LEU A 248 -3.99 13.51 -12.37
N LEU A 249 -4.96 12.77 -12.91
CA LEU A 249 -4.77 11.93 -14.10
C LEU A 249 -4.35 12.77 -15.32
N ASP A 250 -4.96 13.96 -15.50
CA ASP A 250 -4.61 14.87 -16.58
C ASP A 250 -3.19 15.43 -16.43
N ILE A 251 -2.75 15.68 -15.20
CA ILE A 251 -1.36 16.07 -14.90
C ILE A 251 -0.41 14.93 -15.28
N VAL A 252 -0.67 13.72 -14.83
CA VAL A 252 0.17 12.54 -15.13
C VAL A 252 0.26 12.32 -16.64
N LYS A 253 -0.87 12.31 -17.35
CA LYS A 253 -0.90 12.10 -18.82
C LYS A 253 -0.19 13.15 -19.64
N ARG A 254 -0.06 14.39 -19.14
CA ARG A 254 0.70 15.44 -19.85
C ARG A 254 2.21 15.20 -19.87
N HIS A 255 2.70 14.40 -18.92
CA HIS A 255 4.14 14.16 -18.75
C HIS A 255 4.57 12.72 -19.06
N SER A 256 3.59 11.81 -19.30
CA SER A 256 3.82 10.38 -19.61
C SER A 256 4.14 10.15 -21.08
#